data_d2060a06e67f132504161f3d7251e81f
#
_entry.id   d2060a06e67f132504161f3d7251e81f
#
_cell.length_a   1.000
_cell.length_b   1.000
_cell.length_c   1.000
_cell.angle_alpha   90.00
_cell.angle_beta   90.00
_cell.angle_gamma   90.00
#
_symmetry.space_group_name_H-M   'P 1'
#
loop_
_entity.id
_entity.type
_entity.pdbx_description
1 polymer ?
#
loop_
_entity_poly.entity_id
_entity_poly.type
_entity_poly.pdbx_seq_one_letter_code
_entity_poly.pdbx_strand_id
1 'polypeptide(L)'
;MQYGYRVNGPWDPDHGVSFNPYKLLLDPYAKGIEGSMELDPGAFSYECEIVNGKVKGSPFGPMSTIDSVGHVPVSVAIDDRATNKHDGEPSHPHVAWSKTVIYELHVKGFTANAPWLPKSFAAPMQVWHIRRRSPTCRI
;
A
#
# COMPACT_ATOMS: atom_id res chain seq x y z
N MET A 1 3.26 -16.49 -6.14
CA MET A 1 2.12 -16.57 -7.07
C MET A 1 1.36 -15.25 -6.97
N GLN A 2 1.11 -14.59 -8.10
CA GLN A 2 0.30 -13.37 -8.19
C GLN A 2 -1.17 -13.73 -8.33
N TYR A 3 -2.08 -12.97 -7.75
CA TYR A 3 -3.52 -13.16 -7.82
C TYR A 3 -4.29 -11.86 -7.58
N GLY A 4 -5.57 -11.88 -7.87
CA GLY A 4 -6.52 -10.83 -7.58
C GLY A 4 -7.93 -11.32 -7.81
N TYR A 5 -8.92 -10.50 -7.47
CA TYR A 5 -10.33 -10.84 -7.59
C TYR A 5 -10.99 -10.04 -8.70
N ARG A 6 -11.98 -10.65 -9.36
CA ARG A 6 -12.91 -9.96 -10.23
C ARG A 6 -14.32 -10.17 -9.71
N VAL A 7 -15.06 -9.11 -9.62
CA VAL A 7 -16.42 -9.16 -9.08
C VAL A 7 -17.40 -8.80 -10.20
N ASN A 8 -18.39 -9.66 -10.37
CA ASN A 8 -19.45 -9.44 -11.34
C ASN A 8 -20.74 -9.05 -10.62
N GLY A 9 -21.49 -8.10 -11.18
CA GLY A 9 -22.71 -7.59 -10.60
C GLY A 9 -23.25 -6.40 -11.38
N PRO A 10 -24.31 -5.74 -10.89
CA PRO A 10 -24.90 -4.60 -11.55
C PRO A 10 -23.97 -3.38 -11.55
N TRP A 11 -24.05 -2.59 -12.61
CA TRP A 11 -23.43 -1.28 -12.72
C TRP A 11 -24.52 -0.21 -12.56
N ASP A 12 -24.57 0.39 -11.39
CA ASP A 12 -25.52 1.47 -11.03
C ASP A 12 -24.83 2.43 -10.05
N PRO A 13 -23.85 3.22 -10.54
CA PRO A 13 -23.04 4.07 -9.69
C PRO A 13 -23.83 5.19 -8.99
N ASP A 14 -24.96 5.62 -9.54
CA ASP A 14 -25.85 6.61 -8.90
C ASP A 14 -26.42 6.10 -7.57
N HIS A 15 -26.58 4.78 -7.43
CA HIS A 15 -27.00 4.13 -6.18
C HIS A 15 -25.84 3.48 -5.42
N GLY A 16 -24.59 3.80 -5.76
CA GLY A 16 -23.40 3.28 -5.08
C GLY A 16 -23.01 1.86 -5.46
N VAL A 17 -23.56 1.31 -6.53
CA VAL A 17 -23.29 -0.05 -7.02
C VAL A 17 -22.42 0.02 -8.28
N SER A 18 -21.15 -0.40 -8.17
CA SER A 18 -20.15 -0.23 -9.23
C SER A 18 -19.34 -1.51 -9.48
N PHE A 19 -20.02 -2.63 -9.71
CA PHE A 19 -19.37 -3.87 -10.07
C PHE A 19 -18.85 -3.81 -11.50
N ASN A 20 -17.54 -4.16 -11.68
CA ASN A 20 -16.93 -4.18 -12.99
C ASN A 20 -16.01 -5.41 -13.14
N PRO A 21 -16.40 -6.42 -13.94
CA PRO A 21 -15.62 -7.66 -14.11
C PRO A 21 -14.31 -7.45 -14.87
N TYR A 22 -14.12 -6.31 -15.53
CA TYR A 22 -12.86 -5.97 -16.19
C TYR A 22 -11.81 -5.42 -15.21
N LYS A 23 -12.19 -5.17 -13.94
CA LYS A 23 -11.27 -4.63 -12.95
C LYS A 23 -10.77 -5.70 -12.00
N LEU A 24 -9.43 -5.80 -11.93
CA LEU A 24 -8.75 -6.64 -10.97
C LEU A 24 -8.69 -5.92 -9.63
N LEU A 25 -9.20 -6.57 -8.59
CA LEU A 25 -9.21 -6.04 -7.22
C LEU A 25 -8.13 -6.73 -6.41
N LEU A 26 -7.45 -5.95 -5.58
CA LEU A 26 -6.55 -6.46 -4.58
C LEU A 26 -7.31 -7.22 -3.50
N ASP A 27 -6.70 -8.25 -2.97
CA ASP A 27 -7.16 -8.90 -1.75
C ASP A 27 -6.87 -7.97 -0.56
N PRO A 28 -7.89 -7.56 0.22
CA PRO A 28 -7.68 -6.71 1.39
C PRO A 28 -6.86 -7.41 2.49
N TYR A 29 -6.73 -8.73 2.43
CA TYR A 29 -5.91 -9.52 3.36
C TYR A 29 -4.56 -9.93 2.76
N ALA A 30 -4.19 -9.43 1.58
CA ALA A 30 -2.92 -9.74 0.96
C ALA A 30 -1.75 -9.30 1.85
N LYS A 31 -0.81 -10.21 2.09
CA LYS A 31 0.43 -9.93 2.83
C LYS A 31 1.54 -9.34 1.96
N GLY A 32 1.39 -9.43 0.65
CA GLY A 32 2.31 -8.84 -0.33
C GLY A 32 1.57 -8.28 -1.53
N ILE A 33 2.10 -7.19 -2.06
CA ILE A 33 1.60 -6.50 -3.25
C ILE A 33 2.77 -6.29 -4.19
N GLU A 34 2.58 -6.54 -5.47
CA GLU A 34 3.58 -6.33 -6.52
C GLU A 34 3.01 -5.43 -7.62
N GLY A 35 3.87 -4.61 -8.21
CA GLY A 35 3.52 -3.63 -9.22
C GLY A 35 3.23 -2.25 -8.64
N SER A 36 2.91 -1.34 -9.54
CA SER A 36 2.56 0.05 -9.24
C SER A 36 1.25 0.41 -9.94
N MET A 37 0.57 1.41 -9.41
CA MET A 37 -0.59 2.00 -10.08
C MET A 37 -0.11 3.20 -10.88
N GLU A 38 -0.40 3.19 -12.17
CA GLU A 38 -0.17 4.31 -13.05
C GLU A 38 -1.47 5.06 -13.31
N LEU A 39 -1.35 6.35 -13.64
CA LEU A 39 -2.51 7.16 -14.03
C LEU A 39 -2.86 6.84 -15.48
N ASP A 40 -3.65 5.80 -15.67
CA ASP A 40 -4.04 5.23 -16.96
C ASP A 40 -5.54 4.93 -16.98
N PRO A 41 -6.27 5.09 -18.11
CA PRO A 41 -7.70 4.77 -18.21
C PRO A 41 -8.05 3.34 -17.79
N GLY A 42 -7.13 2.37 -17.95
CA GLY A 42 -7.31 0.99 -17.52
C GLY A 42 -7.46 0.82 -16.04
N ALA A 43 -6.94 1.76 -15.21
CA ALA A 43 -7.05 1.71 -13.77
C ALA A 43 -8.45 2.10 -13.23
N PHE A 44 -9.27 2.78 -14.06
CA PHE A 44 -10.57 3.30 -13.62
C PHE A 44 -11.71 2.37 -13.98
N SER A 45 -12.70 2.25 -13.10
CA SER A 45 -13.88 1.41 -13.31
C SER A 45 -14.88 1.99 -14.31
N TYR A 46 -14.82 3.27 -14.59
CA TYR A 46 -15.66 4.01 -15.51
C TYR A 46 -14.86 4.49 -16.74
N GLU A 47 -15.53 4.80 -17.82
CA GLU A 47 -14.88 5.35 -19.01
C GLU A 47 -14.30 6.73 -18.74
N CYS A 48 -13.00 6.89 -19.03
CA CYS A 48 -12.31 8.16 -18.86
C CYS A 48 -11.13 8.30 -19.82
N GLU A 49 -10.64 9.51 -19.94
CA GLU A 49 -9.42 9.87 -20.64
C GLU A 49 -8.43 10.56 -19.69
N ILE A 50 -7.14 10.40 -19.95
CA ILE A 50 -6.11 11.15 -19.24
C ILE A 50 -5.60 12.29 -20.13
N VAL A 51 -5.88 13.52 -19.71
CA VAL A 51 -5.48 14.72 -20.44
C VAL A 51 -4.66 15.63 -19.53
N ASN A 52 -3.41 15.89 -19.88
CA ASN A 52 -2.46 16.69 -19.11
C ASN A 52 -2.32 16.22 -17.63
N GLY A 53 -2.27 14.89 -17.43
CA GLY A 53 -2.14 14.30 -16.11
C GLY A 53 -3.40 14.41 -15.23
N LYS A 54 -4.55 14.71 -15.83
CA LYS A 54 -5.85 14.78 -15.13
C LYS A 54 -6.84 13.81 -15.77
N VAL A 55 -7.63 13.18 -14.90
CA VAL A 55 -8.72 12.31 -15.32
C VAL A 55 -9.87 13.15 -15.82
N LYS A 56 -10.31 12.88 -17.06
CA LYS A 56 -11.56 13.40 -17.65
C LYS A 56 -12.53 12.23 -17.79
N GLY A 57 -13.59 12.25 -17.04
CA GLY A 57 -14.63 11.23 -16.99
C GLY A 57 -15.44 11.42 -15.71
N SER A 58 -16.55 10.73 -15.62
CA SER A 58 -17.42 10.75 -14.44
C SER A 58 -17.46 9.38 -13.78
N PRO A 59 -17.25 9.27 -12.46
CA PRO A 59 -17.46 8.03 -11.73
C PRO A 59 -18.90 7.47 -11.87
N PHE A 60 -19.82 8.32 -12.25
CA PHE A 60 -21.23 7.99 -12.53
C PHE A 60 -21.51 7.71 -14.01
N GLY A 61 -20.46 7.69 -14.84
CA GLY A 61 -20.54 7.43 -16.27
C GLY A 61 -20.62 5.95 -16.63
N PRO A 62 -20.46 5.64 -17.94
CA PRO A 62 -20.46 4.28 -18.44
C PRO A 62 -19.33 3.44 -17.82
N MET A 63 -19.58 2.14 -17.67
CA MET A 63 -18.61 1.17 -17.19
C MET A 63 -17.47 1.00 -18.21
N SER A 64 -16.23 1.12 -17.75
CA SER A 64 -15.04 0.84 -18.58
C SER A 64 -14.92 -0.65 -18.88
N THR A 65 -14.67 -0.98 -20.13
CA THR A 65 -14.41 -2.36 -20.59
C THR A 65 -12.94 -2.68 -20.78
N ILE A 66 -12.05 -1.74 -20.44
CA ILE A 66 -10.60 -1.96 -20.49
C ILE A 66 -10.21 -2.86 -19.32
N ASP A 67 -9.47 -3.93 -19.61
CA ASP A 67 -8.93 -4.80 -18.55
C ASP A 67 -7.86 -4.07 -17.75
N SER A 68 -7.96 -4.12 -16.43
CA SER A 68 -7.01 -3.44 -15.56
C SER A 68 -5.72 -4.23 -15.29
N VAL A 69 -5.61 -5.47 -15.76
CA VAL A 69 -4.36 -6.25 -15.65
C VAL A 69 -3.21 -5.51 -16.33
N GLY A 70 -2.13 -5.30 -15.60
CA GLY A 70 -0.98 -4.52 -16.07
C GLY A 70 -1.05 -3.01 -15.79
N HIS A 71 -2.22 -2.48 -15.42
CA HIS A 71 -2.42 -1.07 -15.06
C HIS A 71 -2.53 -0.84 -13.54
N VAL A 72 -2.73 -1.91 -12.79
CA VAL A 72 -2.89 -1.87 -11.33
C VAL A 72 -1.98 -2.92 -10.67
N PRO A 73 -1.57 -2.70 -9.41
CA PRO A 73 -0.83 -3.70 -8.66
C PRO A 73 -1.66 -4.97 -8.42
N VAL A 74 -0.97 -6.06 -8.13
CA VAL A 74 -1.56 -7.37 -7.87
C VAL A 74 -1.18 -7.87 -6.49
N SER A 75 -2.03 -8.70 -5.91
CA SER A 75 -1.74 -9.41 -4.66
C SER A 75 -0.75 -10.54 -4.88
N VAL A 76 0.13 -10.78 -3.91
CA VAL A 76 1.12 -11.87 -3.95
C VAL A 76 0.87 -12.82 -2.79
N ALA A 77 0.73 -14.11 -3.13
CA ALA A 77 0.69 -15.15 -2.10
C ALA A 77 2.07 -15.34 -1.50
N ILE A 78 2.19 -15.07 -0.20
CA ILE A 78 3.42 -15.24 0.56
C ILE A 78 3.31 -16.52 1.39
N ASP A 79 4.36 -17.32 1.38
CA ASP A 79 4.46 -18.47 2.29
C ASP A 79 5.00 -17.99 3.65
N ASP A 80 4.13 -17.95 4.64
CA ASP A 80 4.49 -17.57 6.01
C ASP A 80 5.57 -18.46 6.63
N ARG A 81 5.70 -19.71 6.17
CA ARG A 81 6.75 -20.61 6.64
C ARG A 81 8.14 -20.18 6.19
N ALA A 82 8.21 -19.51 5.03
CA ALA A 82 9.46 -18.99 4.50
C ALA A 82 9.89 -17.69 5.22
N THR A 83 8.92 -16.91 5.71
CA THR A 83 9.18 -15.64 6.41
C THR A 83 9.38 -15.82 7.91
N ASN A 84 8.80 -16.86 8.50
CA ASN A 84 8.91 -17.16 9.94
C ASN A 84 10.19 -17.95 10.32
N LYS A 85 11.23 -17.92 9.49
CA LYS A 85 12.55 -18.47 9.84
C LYS A 85 13.33 -17.57 10.83
N HIS A 86 12.64 -16.76 11.59
CA HIS A 86 13.27 -16.17 12.77
C HIS A 86 13.18 -17.20 13.91
N ASP A 87 14.34 -17.73 14.28
CA ASP A 87 14.54 -18.56 15.46
C ASP A 87 13.99 -17.84 16.70
N GLY A 88 12.85 -18.29 17.17
CA GLY A 88 12.15 -17.79 18.34
C GLY A 88 11.03 -16.80 17.99
N GLU A 89 9.86 -17.04 18.55
CA GLU A 89 8.79 -16.05 18.59
C GLU A 89 9.36 -14.77 19.25
N PRO A 90 9.21 -13.59 18.59
CA PRO A 90 9.56 -12.35 19.28
C PRO A 90 8.71 -12.28 20.54
N SER A 91 9.33 -12.46 21.70
CA SER A 91 8.62 -12.33 22.96
C SER A 91 8.12 -10.89 23.04
N HIS A 92 6.81 -10.72 23.01
CA HIS A 92 6.22 -9.42 23.26
C HIS A 92 6.67 -8.95 24.65
N PRO A 93 7.30 -7.78 24.77
CA PRO A 93 7.68 -7.26 26.08
C PRO A 93 6.41 -7.07 26.92
N HIS A 94 6.30 -7.80 28.04
CA HIS A 94 5.21 -7.63 28.98
C HIS A 94 5.42 -6.35 29.82
N VAL A 95 5.18 -5.20 29.17
CA VAL A 95 5.27 -3.89 29.83
C VAL A 95 3.89 -3.50 30.35
N ALA A 96 3.81 -3.18 31.65
CA ALA A 96 2.57 -2.68 32.23
C ALA A 96 2.16 -1.36 31.58
N TRP A 97 0.86 -1.16 31.35
CA TRP A 97 0.32 0.06 30.73
C TRP A 97 0.78 1.34 31.43
N SER A 98 0.90 1.33 32.74
CA SER A 98 1.42 2.46 33.55
C SER A 98 2.88 2.81 33.27
N LYS A 99 3.63 1.92 32.60
CA LYS A 99 5.04 2.13 32.22
C LYS A 99 5.22 2.24 30.71
N THR A 100 4.11 2.17 29.96
CA THR A 100 4.14 2.21 28.48
C THR A 100 4.16 3.66 28.00
N VAL A 101 5.13 3.99 27.17
CA VAL A 101 5.19 5.26 26.45
C VAL A 101 5.01 4.96 24.96
N ILE A 102 3.97 5.55 24.36
CA ILE A 102 3.68 5.40 22.94
C ILE A 102 4.16 6.67 22.23
N TYR A 103 5.03 6.50 21.23
CA TYR A 103 5.50 7.58 20.39
C TYR A 103 5.08 7.30 18.95
N GLU A 104 4.10 8.05 18.46
CA GLU A 104 3.65 7.98 17.09
C GLU A 104 4.44 8.98 16.23
N LEU A 105 4.95 8.53 15.10
CA LEU A 105 5.70 9.39 14.19
C LEU A 105 5.51 8.97 12.73
N HIS A 106 5.59 9.95 11.85
CA HIS A 106 5.67 9.72 10.41
C HIS A 106 7.14 9.54 10.03
N VAL A 107 7.52 8.34 9.58
CA VAL A 107 8.93 7.97 9.32
C VAL A 107 9.65 8.97 8.42
N LYS A 108 9.06 9.32 7.28
CA LYS A 108 9.63 10.30 6.35
C LYS A 108 9.76 11.69 6.98
N GLY A 109 8.73 12.15 7.70
CA GLY A 109 8.74 13.46 8.35
C GLY A 109 9.77 13.55 9.45
N PHE A 110 9.92 12.50 10.24
CA PHE A 110 10.89 12.44 11.34
C PHE A 110 12.34 12.49 10.87
N THR A 111 12.63 11.85 9.73
CA THR A 111 14.00 11.74 9.20
C THR A 111 14.35 12.83 8.18
N ALA A 112 13.36 13.47 7.55
CA ALA A 112 13.56 14.42 6.44
C ALA A 112 14.50 15.58 6.76
N ASN A 113 14.45 16.09 8.01
CA ASN A 113 15.23 17.23 8.47
C ASN A 113 16.18 16.87 9.64
N ALA A 114 16.45 15.59 9.83
CA ALA A 114 17.31 15.13 10.92
C ALA A 114 18.77 15.57 10.67
N PRO A 115 19.37 16.43 11.49
CA PRO A 115 20.71 17.00 11.25
C PRO A 115 21.83 15.94 11.40
N TRP A 116 21.52 14.83 12.02
CA TRP A 116 22.42 13.70 12.24
C TRP A 116 22.40 12.66 11.12
N LEU A 117 21.51 12.83 10.11
CA LEU A 117 21.36 11.94 8.98
C LEU A 117 21.93 12.52 7.69
N PRO A 118 22.72 11.75 6.91
CA PRO A 118 23.05 12.13 5.55
C PRO A 118 21.79 12.32 4.72
N LYS A 119 21.74 13.36 3.88
CA LYS A 119 20.56 13.68 3.03
C LYS A 119 20.14 12.52 2.13
N SER A 120 21.06 11.66 1.73
CA SER A 120 20.76 10.44 0.95
C SER A 120 19.91 9.41 1.69
N PHE A 121 19.80 9.51 3.02
CA PHE A 121 19.03 8.62 3.87
C PHE A 121 17.80 9.29 4.50
N ALA A 122 17.56 10.55 4.21
CA ALA A 122 16.53 11.34 4.90
C ALA A 122 15.06 10.87 4.64
N ALA A 123 14.84 9.91 3.73
CA ALA A 123 13.48 9.44 3.43
C ALA A 123 13.29 7.90 3.44
N PRO A 124 14.30 7.03 3.23
CA PRO A 124 14.07 5.59 3.20
C PRO A 124 13.87 5.01 4.60
N MET A 125 12.98 4.01 4.72
CA MET A 125 12.77 3.22 5.95
C MET A 125 14.07 2.56 6.46
N GLN A 126 15.05 2.34 5.60
CA GLN A 126 16.37 1.78 5.91
C GLN A 126 17.16 2.58 6.95
N VAL A 127 16.82 3.85 7.16
CA VAL A 127 17.39 4.69 8.22
C VAL A 127 17.29 4.07 9.61
N TRP A 128 16.24 3.30 9.87
CA TRP A 128 16.01 2.64 11.16
C TRP A 128 16.99 1.49 11.44
N HIS A 129 17.69 1.02 10.42
CA HIS A 129 18.76 0.02 10.56
C HIS A 129 20.15 0.62 10.77
N ILE A 130 20.28 1.95 10.67
CA ILE A 130 21.58 2.60 10.93
C ILE A 130 21.83 2.62 12.44
N ARG A 131 22.74 1.75 12.88
CA ARG A 131 23.26 1.69 14.25
C ARG A 131 24.09 2.93 14.65
N ARG A 132 23.59 4.13 14.48
CA ARG A 132 24.14 5.28 15.17
C ARG A 132 23.26 5.57 16.38
N ARG A 133 23.87 5.51 17.55
CA ARG A 133 23.27 5.88 18.82
C ARG A 133 22.71 7.29 18.71
N SER A 134 21.44 7.42 18.38
CA SER A 134 20.71 8.63 18.72
C SER A 134 20.63 8.68 20.24
N PRO A 135 21.02 9.75 20.91
CA PRO A 135 20.91 9.85 22.37
C PRO A 135 19.44 9.79 22.86
N THR A 136 18.48 9.91 21.95
CA THR A 136 17.05 10.01 22.27
C THR A 136 16.21 8.76 21.95
N CYS A 137 16.69 7.83 21.15
CA CYS A 137 15.95 6.62 20.80
C CYS A 137 16.86 5.41 20.92
N ARG A 138 16.78 4.70 22.03
CA ARG A 138 17.20 3.30 22.14
C ARG A 138 15.94 2.46 21.94
N ILE A 139 15.78 1.89 20.76
CA ILE A 139 14.88 0.77 20.52
C ILE A 139 15.67 -0.51 20.78
#